data_c1c04786fb82473e042e3e77e5ef3ad9
#
_entry.id   c1c04786fb82473e042e3e77e5ef3ad9
#
_cell.length_a   1.000
_cell.length_b   1.000
_cell.length_c   1.000
_cell.angle_alpha   90.00
_cell.angle_beta   90.00
_cell.angle_gamma   90.00
#
_symmetry.space_group_name_H-M   'P 1'
#
loop_
_entity.id
_entity.type
_entity.pdbx_description
1 polymer ?
#
loop_
_entity_poly.entity_id
_entity_poly.type
_entity_poly.pdbx_seq_one_letter_code
_entity_poly.pdbx_strand_id
1 'polypeptide(L)'
;MANVIAALNKPTLIISHNKTLAGQLYGEMKEFFPENAVEYFVSYYDYYQPEAYVPQSDTYIAKDSSVNDEIDKLRLSATAALTERKDVIVVASVSCIYGLGSPDEWTGMSISLRPGQERDRDDLARSLIDLQYTRNDMDFHRGTFRVHGDVLDIFPANADDTAIRVEFFGDEIDRIVEVDVLTGEVKCSLEHTMIFPASHYVVSQEKINEACLNIEKELDERVKYFKGEDKLIEAQRIAERTNFDIEMMRETGFCSGIENYTRHLNFAKPGEPPMTLIDFFPDDFLIIVDESHITIPQIGGMYAGDRSRKTTLVDYGFRLPSALDNRPLNFEEFEGKIDQMLFVSATPNTVSYTHLRAHETLSDL
;
A
#
# COMPACT_ATOMS: atom_id res chain seq x y z
N MET A 1 14.64 10.27 20.01
CA MET A 1 14.56 9.58 18.70
C MET A 1 15.61 10.12 17.72
N ALA A 2 15.61 11.40 17.32
CA ALA A 2 16.49 11.95 16.27
C ALA A 2 17.99 11.63 16.47
N ASN A 3 18.54 11.79 17.67
CA ASN A 3 19.94 11.44 17.93
C ASN A 3 20.29 9.97 17.72
N VAL A 4 19.35 9.05 17.96
CA VAL A 4 19.54 7.61 17.71
C VAL A 4 19.52 7.34 16.22
N ILE A 5 18.56 7.93 15.50
CA ILE A 5 18.45 7.81 14.02
C ILE A 5 19.75 8.33 13.37
N ALA A 6 20.20 9.52 13.76
CA ALA A 6 21.44 10.11 13.23
C ALA A 6 22.68 9.26 13.53
N ALA A 7 22.75 8.66 14.71
CA ALA A 7 23.89 7.82 15.12
C ALA A 7 23.94 6.47 14.39
N LEU A 8 22.78 5.85 14.16
CA LEU A 8 22.69 4.56 13.47
C LEU A 8 22.72 4.68 11.96
N ASN A 9 22.22 5.79 11.41
CA ASN A 9 22.16 6.08 9.97
C ASN A 9 21.53 4.93 9.16
N LYS A 10 20.41 4.40 9.64
CA LYS A 10 19.64 3.32 9.01
C LYS A 10 18.28 3.82 8.54
N PRO A 11 17.68 3.22 7.52
CA PRO A 11 16.27 3.42 7.23
C PRO A 11 15.46 3.19 8.52
N THR A 12 14.54 4.10 8.81
CA THR A 12 13.83 4.10 10.10
C THR A 12 12.33 4.21 9.89
N LEU A 13 11.58 3.34 10.57
CA LEU A 13 10.13 3.42 10.70
C LEU A 13 9.76 3.88 12.11
N ILE A 14 9.08 5.02 12.21
CA ILE A 14 8.52 5.52 13.48
C ILE A 14 7.01 5.22 13.47
N ILE A 15 6.53 4.44 14.43
CA ILE A 15 5.12 4.08 14.54
C ILE A 15 4.48 4.84 15.70
N SER A 16 3.40 5.58 15.41
CA SER A 16 2.59 6.29 16.40
C SER A 16 1.15 5.77 16.42
N HIS A 17 0.48 5.88 17.55
CA HIS A 17 -0.86 5.33 17.76
C HIS A 17 -1.99 6.12 17.06
N ASN A 18 -1.75 7.36 16.62
CA ASN A 18 -2.75 8.16 15.91
C ASN A 18 -2.14 9.10 14.85
N LYS A 19 -3.00 9.58 13.92
CA LYS A 19 -2.60 10.46 12.82
C LYS A 19 -2.04 11.80 13.28
N THR A 20 -2.58 12.41 14.33
CA THR A 20 -2.19 13.75 14.79
C THR A 20 -0.78 13.73 15.33
N LEU A 21 -0.47 12.76 16.19
CA LEU A 21 0.88 12.62 16.73
C LEU A 21 1.89 12.21 15.64
N ALA A 22 1.50 11.32 14.73
CA ALA A 22 2.33 10.99 13.56
C ALA A 22 2.63 12.24 12.71
N GLY A 23 1.64 13.10 12.47
CA GLY A 23 1.82 14.37 11.75
C GLY A 23 2.77 15.34 12.45
N GLN A 24 2.69 15.45 13.78
CA GLN A 24 3.62 16.26 14.56
C GLN A 24 5.06 15.71 14.45
N LEU A 25 5.25 14.40 14.67
CA LEU A 25 6.56 13.76 14.55
C LEU A 25 7.15 13.89 13.14
N TYR A 26 6.30 13.78 12.11
CA TYR A 26 6.71 14.00 10.72
C TYR A 26 7.27 15.40 10.50
N GLY A 27 6.58 16.44 11.00
CA GLY A 27 7.07 17.82 10.94
C GLY A 27 8.40 18.00 11.66
N GLU A 28 8.52 17.49 12.89
CA GLU A 28 9.76 17.56 13.69
C GLU A 28 10.91 16.81 13.00
N MET A 29 10.67 15.62 12.44
CA MET A 29 11.71 14.87 11.72
C MET A 29 12.18 15.59 10.46
N LYS A 30 11.30 16.25 9.71
CA LYS A 30 11.69 17.11 8.56
C LYS A 30 12.61 18.26 8.96
N GLU A 31 12.36 18.87 10.12
CA GLU A 31 13.25 19.93 10.63
C GLU A 31 14.63 19.40 11.06
N PHE A 32 14.65 18.20 11.68
CA PHE A 32 15.93 17.59 12.14
C PHE A 32 16.73 16.95 11.01
N PHE A 33 16.07 16.51 9.94
CA PHE A 33 16.67 15.78 8.83
C PHE A 33 16.29 16.39 7.47
N PRO A 34 16.73 17.65 7.18
CA PRO A 34 16.31 18.36 5.98
C PRO A 34 16.81 17.74 4.67
N GLU A 35 17.89 16.95 4.70
CA GLU A 35 18.47 16.29 3.52
C GLU A 35 17.96 14.85 3.31
N ASN A 36 17.37 14.24 4.35
CA ASN A 36 16.84 12.89 4.28
C ASN A 36 15.44 12.84 3.63
N ALA A 37 15.06 11.68 3.09
CA ALA A 37 13.69 11.43 2.71
C ALA A 37 12.85 11.17 3.97
N VAL A 38 12.19 12.19 4.47
CA VAL A 38 11.26 12.06 5.58
C VAL A 38 9.85 11.94 5.02
N GLU A 39 9.22 10.79 5.24
CA GLU A 39 7.97 10.38 4.62
C GLU A 39 6.86 10.17 5.63
N TYR A 40 5.60 10.25 5.17
CA TYR A 40 4.42 10.14 6.02
C TYR A 40 3.49 9.02 5.53
N PHE A 41 3.20 8.06 6.41
CA PHE A 41 2.40 6.90 6.05
C PHE A 41 1.31 6.62 7.08
N VAL A 42 0.13 7.17 6.88
CA VAL A 42 -1.03 6.96 7.75
C VAL A 42 -2.22 6.43 6.96
N SER A 43 -3.32 6.10 7.62
CA SER A 43 -4.55 5.73 6.93
C SER A 43 -5.03 6.89 6.04
N TYR A 44 -5.22 6.62 4.75
CA TYR A 44 -5.64 7.62 3.75
C TYR A 44 -7.15 7.90 3.74
N TYR A 45 -7.90 7.28 4.65
CA TYR A 45 -9.32 7.56 4.78
C TYR A 45 -9.57 8.78 5.69
N ASP A 46 -10.34 9.76 5.19
CA ASP A 46 -10.92 10.82 6.01
C ASP A 46 -12.14 10.29 6.76
N TYR A 47 -12.90 9.45 6.09
CA TYR A 47 -14.02 8.70 6.66
C TYR A 47 -13.90 7.24 6.23
N TYR A 48 -14.10 6.33 7.17
CA TYR A 48 -14.06 4.89 6.90
C TYR A 48 -15.12 4.16 7.71
N GLN A 49 -16.09 3.60 7.01
CA GLN A 49 -17.02 2.61 7.53
C GLN A 49 -16.70 1.25 6.93
N PRO A 50 -16.18 0.31 7.73
CA PRO A 50 -15.89 -1.02 7.22
C PRO A 50 -17.17 -1.74 6.82
N GLU A 51 -17.07 -2.58 5.79
CA GLU A 51 -18.13 -3.53 5.43
C GLU A 51 -18.42 -4.44 6.61
N ALA A 52 -19.70 -4.62 6.96
CA ALA A 52 -20.13 -5.46 8.05
C ALA A 52 -21.52 -6.07 7.79
N TYR A 53 -21.79 -7.17 8.46
CA TYR A 53 -23.13 -7.76 8.48
C TYR A 53 -23.56 -8.06 9.90
N VAL A 54 -24.79 -7.70 10.24
CA VAL A 54 -25.40 -7.91 11.56
C VAL A 54 -26.50 -8.96 11.41
N PRO A 55 -26.23 -10.26 11.71
CA PRO A 55 -27.18 -11.34 11.48
C PRO A 55 -28.49 -11.19 12.22
N GLN A 56 -28.47 -10.60 13.44
CA GLN A 56 -29.68 -10.45 14.29
C GLN A 56 -30.74 -9.54 13.67
N SER A 57 -30.33 -8.56 12.87
CA SER A 57 -31.24 -7.60 12.22
C SER A 57 -31.27 -7.77 10.69
N ASP A 58 -30.58 -8.79 10.15
CA ASP A 58 -30.39 -8.99 8.70
C ASP A 58 -29.94 -7.69 8.00
N THR A 59 -28.99 -6.97 8.64
CA THR A 59 -28.56 -5.67 8.17
C THR A 59 -27.16 -5.77 7.57
N TYR A 60 -27.05 -5.53 6.27
CA TYR A 60 -25.78 -5.37 5.59
C TYR A 60 -25.37 -3.90 5.56
N ILE A 61 -24.16 -3.62 6.01
CA ILE A 61 -23.53 -2.32 5.99
C ILE A 61 -22.46 -2.37 4.90
N ALA A 62 -22.70 -1.65 3.81
CA ALA A 62 -21.71 -1.54 2.74
C ALA A 62 -20.46 -0.79 3.21
N LYS A 63 -19.29 -1.14 2.65
CA LYS A 63 -18.08 -0.32 2.82
C LYS A 63 -18.39 1.08 2.29
N ASP A 64 -18.18 2.08 3.13
CA ASP A 64 -18.24 3.48 2.76
C ASP A 64 -16.94 4.18 3.20
N SER A 65 -16.32 4.89 2.30
CA SER A 65 -15.03 5.51 2.58
C SER A 65 -14.80 6.72 1.68
N SER A 66 -14.21 7.75 2.27
CA SER A 66 -13.69 8.91 1.56
C SER A 66 -12.16 8.87 1.63
N VAL A 67 -11.52 8.81 0.48
CA VAL A 67 -10.07 8.82 0.35
C VAL A 67 -9.57 10.25 0.35
N ASN A 68 -8.52 10.51 1.09
CA ASN A 68 -7.78 11.77 1.07
C ASN A 68 -6.64 11.64 0.06
N ASP A 69 -6.75 12.33 -1.06
CA ASP A 69 -5.79 12.27 -2.16
C ASP A 69 -4.39 12.73 -1.75
N GLU A 70 -4.29 13.69 -0.83
CA GLU A 70 -3.01 14.17 -0.32
C GLU A 70 -2.29 13.11 0.52
N ILE A 71 -3.03 12.41 1.39
CA ILE A 71 -2.45 11.33 2.18
C ILE A 71 -2.12 10.12 1.29
N ASP A 72 -2.93 9.83 0.28
CA ASP A 72 -2.64 8.76 -0.69
C ASP A 72 -1.33 9.03 -1.44
N LYS A 73 -1.12 10.26 -1.93
CA LYS A 73 0.14 10.71 -2.52
C LYS A 73 1.32 10.49 -1.57
N LEU A 74 1.21 10.90 -0.31
CA LEU A 74 2.29 10.74 0.67
C LEU A 74 2.61 9.27 0.95
N ARG A 75 1.62 8.38 0.90
CA ARG A 75 1.84 6.93 1.02
C ARG A 75 2.60 6.37 -0.17
N LEU A 76 2.26 6.78 -1.39
CA LEU A 76 2.97 6.41 -2.61
C LEU A 76 4.40 6.98 -2.61
N SER A 77 4.59 8.21 -2.12
CA SER A 77 5.91 8.81 -1.92
C SER A 77 6.78 7.99 -0.97
N ALA A 78 6.22 7.53 0.15
CA ALA A 78 6.95 6.72 1.12
C ALA A 78 7.47 5.39 0.52
N THR A 79 6.64 4.68 -0.25
CA THR A 79 7.08 3.43 -0.91
C THR A 79 8.08 3.67 -2.03
N ALA A 80 7.92 4.77 -2.80
CA ALA A 80 8.89 5.18 -3.81
C ALA A 80 10.24 5.53 -3.18
N ALA A 81 10.25 6.33 -2.12
CA ALA A 81 11.47 6.69 -1.39
C ALA A 81 12.20 5.48 -0.83
N LEU A 82 11.49 4.50 -0.24
CA LEU A 82 12.07 3.25 0.26
C LEU A 82 12.71 2.41 -0.86
N THR A 83 12.21 2.53 -2.10
CA THR A 83 12.79 1.82 -3.25
C THR A 83 14.03 2.51 -3.79
N GLU A 84 14.08 3.85 -3.78
CA GLU A 84 15.15 4.64 -4.42
C GLU A 84 16.26 5.06 -3.46
N ARG A 85 15.97 5.24 -2.17
CA ARG A 85 16.88 5.85 -1.19
C ARG A 85 17.16 4.94 -0.01
N LYS A 86 18.28 5.20 0.66
CA LYS A 86 18.72 4.48 1.87
C LYS A 86 18.62 5.32 3.15
N ASP A 87 18.41 6.62 3.00
CA ASP A 87 18.33 7.60 4.08
C ASP A 87 16.88 7.97 4.43
N VAL A 88 15.98 6.99 4.37
CA VAL A 88 14.53 7.17 4.52
C VAL A 88 14.11 7.09 5.97
N ILE A 89 13.28 8.04 6.40
CA ILE A 89 12.61 8.04 7.70
C ILE A 89 11.10 8.09 7.43
N VAL A 90 10.39 7.01 7.70
CA VAL A 90 8.94 6.97 7.53
C VAL A 90 8.27 7.15 8.89
N VAL A 91 7.42 8.15 9.03
CA VAL A 91 6.54 8.32 10.20
C VAL A 91 5.16 7.79 9.86
N ALA A 92 4.76 6.74 10.55
CA ALA A 92 3.54 6.00 10.26
C ALA A 92 2.58 5.93 11.45
N SER A 93 1.30 5.77 11.15
CA SER A 93 0.35 5.26 12.15
C SER A 93 0.33 3.73 12.14
N VAL A 94 -0.41 3.12 13.06
CA VAL A 94 -0.59 1.65 13.12
C VAL A 94 -1.14 1.07 11.80
N SER A 95 -1.63 1.90 10.88
CA SER A 95 -2.04 1.44 9.53
C SER A 95 -0.90 0.79 8.72
N CYS A 96 0.36 0.97 9.10
CA CYS A 96 1.52 0.35 8.45
C CYS A 96 1.56 -1.19 8.58
N ILE A 97 0.82 -1.79 9.52
CA ILE A 97 0.72 -3.26 9.67
C ILE A 97 -0.39 -3.88 8.83
N TYR A 98 -1.18 -3.09 8.11
CA TYR A 98 -2.20 -3.59 7.19
C TYR A 98 -1.60 -4.00 5.85
N GLY A 99 -2.29 -4.94 5.18
CA GLY A 99 -1.90 -5.41 3.86
C GLY A 99 -1.73 -4.25 2.87
N LEU A 100 -0.63 -4.30 2.16
CA LEU A 100 -0.25 -3.43 1.06
C LEU A 100 0.05 -4.32 -0.16
N GLY A 101 0.28 -3.76 -1.32
CA GLY A 101 0.73 -4.54 -2.48
C GLY A 101 2.11 -5.17 -2.26
N SER A 102 2.50 -6.10 -3.13
CA SER A 102 3.82 -6.73 -3.09
C SER A 102 4.93 -5.72 -3.46
N PRO A 103 6.00 -5.57 -2.65
CA PRO A 103 7.16 -4.76 -3.01
C PRO A 103 7.82 -5.19 -4.32
N ASP A 104 7.89 -6.50 -4.57
CA ASP A 104 8.49 -7.05 -5.80
C ASP A 104 7.68 -6.68 -7.04
N GLU A 105 6.33 -6.77 -6.97
CA GLU A 105 5.46 -6.33 -8.06
C GLU A 105 5.55 -4.83 -8.27
N TRP A 106 5.49 -4.06 -7.21
CA TRP A 106 5.64 -2.60 -7.24
C TRP A 106 6.92 -2.16 -7.94
N THR A 107 8.06 -2.72 -7.52
CA THR A 107 9.37 -2.40 -8.09
C THR A 107 9.52 -2.98 -9.50
N GLY A 108 9.07 -4.21 -9.72
CA GLY A 108 9.19 -4.90 -11.01
C GLY A 108 8.38 -4.27 -12.13
N MET A 109 7.26 -3.63 -11.81
CA MET A 109 6.43 -2.90 -12.78
C MET A 109 6.90 -1.46 -13.01
N SER A 110 7.71 -0.88 -12.11
CA SER A 110 8.21 0.49 -12.26
C SER A 110 9.00 0.68 -13.55
N ILE A 111 8.81 1.82 -14.20
CA ILE A 111 9.42 2.11 -15.50
C ILE A 111 10.65 2.99 -15.31
N SER A 112 11.81 2.50 -15.71
CA SER A 112 13.06 3.26 -15.77
C SER A 112 13.21 3.95 -17.14
N LEU A 113 13.42 5.25 -17.16
CA LEU A 113 13.57 6.06 -18.36
C LEU A 113 14.90 6.80 -18.36
N ARG A 114 15.58 6.83 -19.52
CA ARG A 114 16.84 7.55 -19.74
C ARG A 114 16.87 8.17 -21.12
N PRO A 115 17.46 9.36 -21.30
CA PRO A 115 17.78 9.90 -22.61
C PRO A 115 18.66 8.93 -23.41
N GLY A 116 18.43 8.83 -24.73
CA GLY A 116 19.12 7.87 -25.60
C GLY A 116 18.58 6.44 -25.55
N GLN A 117 17.53 6.17 -24.76
CA GLN A 117 16.88 4.86 -24.72
C GLN A 117 15.99 4.68 -25.94
N GLU A 118 16.18 3.58 -26.67
CA GLU A 118 15.28 3.16 -27.75
C GLU A 118 13.97 2.66 -27.12
N ARG A 119 12.90 3.40 -27.34
CA ARG A 119 11.56 3.10 -26.81
C ARG A 119 10.49 3.86 -27.60
N ASP A 120 9.52 3.14 -28.11
CA ASP A 120 8.35 3.73 -28.78
C ASP A 120 7.46 4.47 -27.77
N ARG A 121 6.96 5.65 -28.18
CA ARG A 121 6.08 6.49 -27.36
C ARG A 121 4.77 5.80 -26.98
N ASP A 122 4.17 5.09 -27.92
CA ASP A 122 2.88 4.43 -27.72
C ASP A 122 3.05 3.17 -26.85
N ASP A 123 4.21 2.52 -26.88
CA ASP A 123 4.58 1.44 -25.97
C ASP A 123 4.77 1.98 -24.55
N LEU A 124 5.38 3.15 -24.38
CA LEU A 124 5.44 3.80 -23.09
C LEU A 124 4.04 4.16 -22.57
N ALA A 125 3.17 4.70 -23.42
CA ALA A 125 1.80 5.03 -23.04
C ALA A 125 1.01 3.79 -22.60
N ARG A 126 1.19 2.64 -23.27
CA ARG A 126 0.58 1.35 -22.85
C ARG A 126 1.13 0.89 -21.50
N SER A 127 2.45 0.96 -21.31
CA SER A 127 3.07 0.62 -20.03
C SER A 127 2.55 1.48 -18.88
N LEU A 128 2.24 2.77 -19.09
CA LEU A 128 1.64 3.64 -18.08
C LEU A 128 0.22 3.20 -17.70
N ILE A 129 -0.58 2.70 -18.66
CA ILE A 129 -1.90 2.13 -18.36
C ILE A 129 -1.76 0.88 -17.47
N ASP A 130 -0.79 0.02 -17.74
CA ASP A 130 -0.49 -1.14 -16.90
C ASP A 130 -0.09 -0.74 -15.48
N LEU A 131 0.54 0.43 -15.31
CA LEU A 131 0.85 1.05 -14.03
C LEU A 131 -0.36 1.76 -13.37
N GLN A 132 -1.55 1.62 -13.92
CA GLN A 132 -2.79 2.25 -13.43
C GLN A 132 -2.83 3.79 -13.61
N TYR A 133 -2.02 4.35 -14.52
CA TYR A 133 -2.18 5.74 -14.96
C TYR A 133 -3.33 5.85 -15.96
N THR A 134 -4.03 6.97 -15.89
CA THR A 134 -5.11 7.26 -16.82
C THR A 134 -4.66 8.32 -17.85
N ARG A 135 -4.93 8.07 -19.16
CA ARG A 135 -4.72 9.12 -20.14
C ARG A 135 -5.77 10.19 -20.00
N ASN A 136 -5.35 11.42 -19.78
CA ASN A 136 -6.23 12.58 -19.71
C ASN A 136 -5.52 13.81 -20.30
N ASP A 137 -5.91 14.17 -21.52
CA ASP A 137 -5.31 15.29 -22.25
C ASP A 137 -5.91 16.63 -21.82
N MET A 138 -7.06 16.65 -21.13
CA MET A 138 -7.79 17.87 -20.75
C MET A 138 -7.62 18.26 -19.28
N ASP A 139 -7.71 17.28 -18.39
CA ASP A 139 -7.59 17.47 -16.94
C ASP A 139 -6.34 16.70 -16.45
N PHE A 140 -5.21 17.42 -16.44
CA PHE A 140 -3.92 16.86 -16.08
C PHE A 140 -3.68 16.96 -14.58
N HIS A 141 -3.84 15.85 -13.90
CA HIS A 141 -3.70 15.72 -12.47
C HIS A 141 -2.86 14.49 -12.10
N ARG A 142 -2.54 14.32 -10.85
CA ARG A 142 -1.75 13.22 -10.29
C ARG A 142 -2.29 11.83 -10.76
N GLY A 143 -1.40 10.96 -11.20
CA GLY A 143 -1.78 9.63 -11.72
C GLY A 143 -2.32 9.65 -13.15
N THR A 144 -2.12 10.76 -13.90
CA THR A 144 -2.48 10.85 -15.30
C THR A 144 -1.28 11.10 -16.19
N PHE A 145 -1.45 10.81 -17.48
CA PHE A 145 -0.51 11.20 -18.52
C PHE A 145 -1.25 11.78 -19.72
N ARG A 146 -0.54 12.58 -20.52
CA ARG A 146 -1.07 13.14 -21.77
C ARG A 146 -0.03 13.07 -22.87
N VAL A 147 -0.51 13.04 -24.13
CA VAL A 147 0.34 12.90 -25.32
C VAL A 147 0.07 14.05 -26.27
N HIS A 148 1.11 14.79 -26.62
CA HIS A 148 1.06 15.90 -27.59
C HIS A 148 2.19 15.79 -28.61
N GLY A 149 1.87 15.29 -29.81
CA GLY A 149 2.89 15.03 -30.84
C GLY A 149 3.92 14.02 -30.35
N ASP A 150 5.20 14.39 -30.38
CA ASP A 150 6.32 13.57 -29.94
C ASP A 150 6.68 13.79 -28.45
N VAL A 151 5.74 14.36 -27.67
CA VAL A 151 5.91 14.63 -26.25
C VAL A 151 4.90 13.85 -25.43
N LEU A 152 5.34 13.21 -24.36
CA LEU A 152 4.52 12.53 -23.38
C LEU A 152 4.80 13.14 -22.00
N ASP A 153 3.78 13.77 -21.40
CA ASP A 153 3.84 14.31 -20.05
C ASP A 153 3.21 13.31 -19.08
N ILE A 154 3.90 12.98 -17.99
CA ILE A 154 3.44 12.08 -16.93
C ILE A 154 3.36 12.88 -15.64
N PHE A 155 2.21 12.87 -14.96
CA PHE A 155 2.12 13.41 -13.61
C PHE A 155 2.24 12.26 -12.62
N PRO A 156 3.43 12.04 -12.00
CA PRO A 156 3.64 10.91 -11.12
C PRO A 156 2.65 10.88 -9.96
N ALA A 157 2.22 9.69 -9.57
CA ALA A 157 1.23 9.51 -8.51
C ALA A 157 1.74 9.93 -7.12
N ASN A 158 3.05 10.01 -6.96
CA ASN A 158 3.77 10.40 -5.73
C ASN A 158 4.30 11.85 -5.77
N ALA A 159 4.02 12.62 -6.84
CA ALA A 159 4.51 13.99 -6.98
C ALA A 159 3.48 15.04 -6.52
N ASP A 160 3.97 16.22 -6.13
CA ASP A 160 3.14 17.35 -5.67
C ASP A 160 2.69 18.25 -6.82
N ASP A 161 3.64 18.88 -7.49
CA ASP A 161 3.42 19.97 -8.46
C ASP A 161 4.31 19.82 -9.71
N THR A 162 4.98 18.68 -9.83
CA THR A 162 5.91 18.41 -10.92
C THR A 162 5.45 17.25 -11.79
N ALA A 163 5.64 17.39 -13.09
CA ALA A 163 5.42 16.33 -14.05
C ALA A 163 6.75 16.00 -14.76
N ILE A 164 6.82 14.78 -15.24
CA ILE A 164 7.93 14.30 -16.07
C ILE A 164 7.53 14.42 -17.53
N ARG A 165 8.25 15.23 -18.28
CA ARG A 165 8.11 15.36 -19.72
C ARG A 165 9.14 14.52 -20.43
N VAL A 166 8.70 13.61 -21.27
CA VAL A 166 9.51 12.76 -22.12
C VAL A 166 9.35 13.24 -23.57
N GLU A 167 10.43 13.70 -24.18
CA GLU A 167 10.47 14.15 -25.57
C GLU A 167 11.11 13.05 -26.41
N PHE A 168 10.45 12.71 -27.54
CA PHE A 168 10.88 11.64 -28.42
C PHE A 168 11.41 12.18 -29.75
N PHE A 169 12.39 11.51 -30.32
CA PHE A 169 12.81 11.68 -31.69
C PHE A 169 12.75 10.33 -32.41
N GLY A 170 11.65 10.12 -33.16
CA GLY A 170 11.31 8.77 -33.66
C GLY A 170 11.03 7.81 -32.51
N ASP A 171 11.73 6.68 -32.49
CA ASP A 171 11.59 5.62 -31.47
C ASP A 171 12.67 5.74 -30.37
N GLU A 172 13.27 6.91 -30.18
CA GLU A 172 14.28 7.17 -29.17
C GLU A 172 13.82 8.30 -28.23
N ILE A 173 14.11 8.16 -26.93
CA ILE A 173 13.93 9.23 -25.94
C ILE A 173 15.07 10.24 -26.13
N ASP A 174 14.75 11.41 -26.70
CA ASP A 174 15.72 12.48 -26.90
C ASP A 174 16.06 13.22 -25.62
N ARG A 175 15.01 13.51 -24.82
CA ARG A 175 15.17 14.32 -23.61
C ARG A 175 14.13 13.97 -22.56
N ILE A 176 14.53 14.06 -21.27
CA ILE A 176 13.64 13.96 -20.12
C ILE A 176 13.83 15.21 -19.26
N VAL A 177 12.72 15.86 -18.91
CA VAL A 177 12.73 17.06 -18.05
C VAL A 177 11.66 16.99 -17.00
N GLU A 178 11.95 17.58 -15.85
CA GLU A 178 10.94 17.89 -14.84
C GLU A 178 10.33 19.25 -15.13
N VAL A 179 9.01 19.32 -15.16
CA VAL A 179 8.26 20.54 -15.46
C VAL A 179 7.28 20.86 -14.33
N ASP A 180 7.08 22.12 -14.09
CA ASP A 180 6.00 22.61 -13.21
C ASP A 180 4.66 22.39 -13.90
N VAL A 181 3.72 21.78 -13.20
CA VAL A 181 2.40 21.38 -13.77
C VAL A 181 1.54 22.59 -14.14
N LEU A 182 1.63 23.68 -13.35
CA LEU A 182 0.80 24.87 -13.54
C LEU A 182 1.33 25.79 -14.62
N THR A 183 2.65 26.02 -14.62
CA THR A 183 3.30 26.98 -15.54
C THR A 183 3.82 26.32 -16.80
N GLY A 184 4.11 25.02 -16.76
CA GLY A 184 4.79 24.28 -17.82
C GLY A 184 6.28 24.60 -17.93
N GLU A 185 6.84 25.37 -16.99
CA GLU A 185 8.26 25.73 -16.98
C GLU A 185 9.15 24.50 -16.67
N VAL A 186 10.24 24.39 -17.39
CA VAL A 186 11.24 23.34 -17.14
C VAL A 186 12.03 23.68 -15.88
N LYS A 187 11.94 22.82 -14.85
CA LYS A 187 12.69 22.94 -13.59
C LYS A 187 14.12 22.43 -13.75
N CYS A 188 14.27 21.22 -14.30
CA CYS A 188 15.60 20.63 -14.56
C CYS A 188 15.53 19.57 -15.68
N SER A 189 16.71 19.22 -16.23
CA SER A 189 16.87 18.06 -17.10
C SER A 189 17.28 16.85 -16.29
N LEU A 190 16.75 15.67 -16.64
CA LEU A 190 16.97 14.42 -15.93
C LEU A 190 17.76 13.44 -16.81
N GLU A 191 18.84 12.89 -16.27
CA GLU A 191 19.61 11.81 -16.90
C GLU A 191 18.96 10.43 -16.67
N HIS A 192 18.08 10.34 -15.67
CA HIS A 192 17.34 9.15 -15.31
C HIS A 192 16.12 9.51 -14.48
N THR A 193 15.03 8.79 -14.68
CA THR A 193 13.86 8.86 -13.80
C THR A 193 13.18 7.49 -13.69
N MET A 194 12.54 7.25 -12.55
CA MET A 194 11.67 6.09 -12.32
C MET A 194 10.23 6.56 -12.26
N ILE A 195 9.36 5.87 -12.96
CA ILE A 195 7.91 6.06 -12.85
C ILE A 195 7.34 4.87 -12.07
N PHE A 196 6.83 5.15 -10.90
CA PHE A 196 6.22 4.16 -10.02
C PHE A 196 4.73 3.98 -10.33
N PRO A 197 4.14 2.83 -9.98
CA PRO A 197 2.71 2.60 -10.14
C PRO A 197 1.84 3.65 -9.44
N ALA A 198 0.69 3.95 -9.99
CA ALA A 198 -0.28 4.88 -9.41
C ALA A 198 -1.10 4.27 -8.26
N SER A 199 -0.90 2.99 -7.95
CA SER A 199 -1.56 2.27 -6.86
C SER A 199 -0.62 1.23 -6.26
N HIS A 200 -0.75 0.96 -4.96
CA HIS A 200 -0.01 -0.13 -4.31
C HIS A 200 -0.49 -1.54 -4.75
N TYR A 201 -1.72 -1.64 -5.26
CA TYR A 201 -2.31 -2.91 -5.73
C TYR A 201 -2.19 -3.03 -7.24
N VAL A 202 -0.95 -3.02 -7.72
CA VAL A 202 -0.65 -3.18 -9.14
C VAL A 202 -0.13 -4.59 -9.39
N VAL A 203 -0.69 -5.26 -10.40
CA VAL A 203 -0.34 -6.64 -10.77
C VAL A 203 -0.41 -6.75 -12.30
N SER A 204 0.50 -7.49 -12.92
CA SER A 204 0.46 -7.69 -14.36
C SER A 204 -0.82 -8.39 -14.83
N GLN A 205 -1.27 -8.11 -16.05
CA GLN A 205 -2.49 -8.70 -16.61
C GLN A 205 -2.44 -10.24 -16.65
N GLU A 206 -1.27 -10.82 -16.88
CA GLU A 206 -1.09 -12.27 -16.85
C GLU A 206 -1.39 -12.86 -15.47
N LYS A 207 -0.87 -12.23 -14.42
CA LYS A 207 -1.11 -12.63 -13.03
C LYS A 207 -2.56 -12.40 -12.60
N ILE A 208 -3.19 -11.33 -13.07
CA ILE A 208 -4.62 -11.09 -12.83
C ILE A 208 -5.44 -12.24 -13.43
N ASN A 209 -5.16 -12.65 -14.66
CA ASN A 209 -5.86 -13.75 -15.30
C ASN A 209 -5.70 -15.07 -14.54
N GLU A 210 -4.50 -15.37 -14.06
CA GLU A 210 -4.24 -16.56 -13.24
C GLU A 210 -4.94 -16.47 -11.87
N ALA A 211 -4.90 -15.31 -11.22
CA ALA A 211 -5.61 -15.06 -9.97
C ALA A 211 -7.12 -15.24 -10.15
N CYS A 212 -7.71 -14.74 -11.24
CA CYS A 212 -9.12 -14.94 -11.56
C CYS A 212 -9.50 -16.42 -11.67
N LEU A 213 -8.65 -17.26 -12.28
CA LEU A 213 -8.89 -18.71 -12.34
C LEU A 213 -8.87 -19.35 -10.95
N ASN A 214 -8.03 -18.88 -10.05
CA ASN A 214 -7.98 -19.37 -8.68
C ASN A 214 -9.18 -18.88 -7.86
N ILE A 215 -9.64 -17.65 -8.08
CA ILE A 215 -10.85 -17.09 -7.47
C ILE A 215 -12.08 -17.87 -7.95
N GLU A 216 -12.19 -18.21 -9.23
CA GLU A 216 -13.28 -19.03 -9.78
C GLU A 216 -13.35 -20.42 -9.11
N LYS A 217 -12.21 -21.06 -8.90
CA LYS A 217 -12.16 -22.35 -8.19
C LYS A 217 -12.64 -22.23 -6.75
N GLU A 218 -12.17 -21.22 -6.01
CA GLU A 218 -12.63 -20.96 -4.63
C GLU A 218 -14.12 -20.65 -4.59
N LEU A 219 -14.63 -19.87 -5.56
CA LEU A 219 -16.05 -19.57 -5.70
C LEU A 219 -16.88 -20.83 -5.90
N ASP A 220 -16.48 -21.72 -6.81
CA ASP A 220 -17.17 -22.97 -7.09
C ASP A 220 -17.24 -23.86 -5.84
N GLU A 221 -16.15 -23.96 -5.09
CA GLU A 221 -16.08 -24.70 -3.84
C GLU A 221 -17.03 -24.08 -2.79
N ARG A 222 -17.03 -22.74 -2.67
CA ARG A 222 -17.87 -22.05 -1.69
C ARG A 222 -19.35 -22.12 -2.04
N VAL A 223 -19.72 -22.02 -3.31
CA VAL A 223 -21.11 -22.20 -3.78
C VAL A 223 -21.61 -23.63 -3.52
N LYS A 224 -20.76 -24.64 -3.79
CA LYS A 224 -21.10 -26.05 -3.45
C LYS A 224 -21.31 -26.24 -1.96
N TYR A 225 -20.45 -25.65 -1.14
CA TYR A 225 -20.59 -25.68 0.32
C TYR A 225 -21.95 -25.09 0.76
N PHE A 226 -22.27 -23.87 0.32
CA PHE A 226 -23.55 -23.23 0.70
C PHE A 226 -24.77 -23.99 0.22
N LYS A 227 -24.75 -24.54 -0.99
CA LYS A 227 -25.84 -25.40 -1.49
C LYS A 227 -25.98 -26.68 -0.69
N GLY A 228 -24.88 -27.28 -0.24
CA GLY A 228 -24.87 -28.47 0.63
C GLY A 228 -25.45 -28.20 2.02
N GLU A 229 -25.33 -26.96 2.51
CA GLU A 229 -25.89 -26.49 3.79
C GLU A 229 -27.30 -25.88 3.64
N ASP A 230 -27.94 -26.00 2.48
CA ASP A 230 -29.25 -25.42 2.14
C ASP A 230 -29.31 -23.86 2.25
N LYS A 231 -28.13 -23.19 2.14
CA LYS A 231 -27.96 -21.75 2.16
C LYS A 231 -27.98 -21.16 0.75
N LEU A 232 -29.14 -21.19 0.10
CA LEU A 232 -29.26 -20.82 -1.31
C LEU A 232 -29.06 -19.31 -1.57
N ILE A 233 -29.47 -18.46 -0.62
CA ILE A 233 -29.32 -17.00 -0.72
C ILE A 233 -27.84 -16.63 -0.64
N GLU A 234 -27.09 -17.22 0.27
CA GLU A 234 -25.66 -17.02 0.42
C GLU A 234 -24.90 -17.51 -0.82
N ALA A 235 -25.32 -18.66 -1.37
CA ALA A 235 -24.74 -19.19 -2.61
C ALA A 235 -24.94 -18.26 -3.81
N GLN A 236 -26.14 -17.70 -3.97
CA GLN A 236 -26.43 -16.75 -5.03
C GLN A 236 -25.65 -15.43 -4.84
N ARG A 237 -25.70 -14.87 -3.63
CA ARG A 237 -25.04 -13.60 -3.29
C ARG A 237 -23.53 -13.63 -3.58
N ILE A 238 -22.84 -14.67 -3.11
CA ILE A 238 -21.40 -14.78 -3.33
C ILE A 238 -21.08 -14.99 -4.81
N ALA A 239 -21.91 -15.75 -5.55
CA ALA A 239 -21.71 -15.99 -6.98
C ALA A 239 -21.88 -14.72 -7.79
N GLU A 240 -22.95 -13.94 -7.59
CA GLU A 240 -23.19 -12.68 -8.29
C GLU A 240 -22.07 -11.68 -8.05
N ARG A 241 -21.69 -11.46 -6.79
CA ARG A 241 -20.66 -10.50 -6.43
C ARG A 241 -19.31 -10.89 -6.99
N THR A 242 -18.88 -12.13 -6.79
CA THR A 242 -17.54 -12.57 -7.19
C THR A 242 -17.39 -12.61 -8.71
N ASN A 243 -18.44 -13.06 -9.45
CA ASN A 243 -18.40 -13.05 -10.92
C ASN A 243 -18.27 -11.62 -11.48
N PHE A 244 -19.00 -10.66 -10.89
CA PHE A 244 -18.87 -9.25 -11.26
C PHE A 244 -17.45 -8.72 -10.98
N ASP A 245 -16.89 -9.01 -9.81
CA ASP A 245 -15.54 -8.59 -9.46
C ASP A 245 -14.48 -9.21 -10.40
N ILE A 246 -14.64 -10.49 -10.81
CA ILE A 246 -13.78 -11.16 -11.79
C ILE A 246 -13.86 -10.50 -13.17
N GLU A 247 -15.06 -10.18 -13.64
CA GLU A 247 -15.27 -9.50 -14.92
C GLU A 247 -14.55 -8.15 -14.93
N MET A 248 -14.74 -7.34 -13.88
CA MET A 248 -14.05 -6.05 -13.73
C MET A 248 -12.52 -6.19 -13.71
N MET A 249 -11.98 -7.17 -12.99
CA MET A 249 -10.54 -7.41 -12.95
C MET A 249 -9.97 -7.82 -14.33
N ARG A 250 -10.70 -8.62 -15.10
CA ARG A 250 -10.27 -9.01 -16.45
C ARG A 250 -10.31 -7.85 -17.46
N GLU A 251 -11.31 -6.99 -17.36
CA GLU A 251 -11.52 -5.88 -18.29
C GLU A 251 -10.62 -4.67 -18.00
N THR A 252 -10.47 -4.34 -16.71
CA THR A 252 -9.82 -3.07 -16.30
C THR A 252 -8.56 -3.27 -15.43
N GLY A 253 -8.23 -4.51 -15.09
CA GLY A 253 -7.15 -4.80 -14.14
C GLY A 253 -7.50 -4.47 -12.66
N PHE A 254 -8.73 -4.03 -12.38
CA PHE A 254 -9.14 -3.57 -11.05
C PHE A 254 -10.61 -3.89 -10.76
N CYS A 255 -10.96 -4.05 -9.48
CA CYS A 255 -12.34 -4.08 -9.01
C CYS A 255 -12.49 -3.36 -7.66
N SER A 256 -13.69 -2.91 -7.34
CA SER A 256 -13.98 -2.33 -6.01
C SER A 256 -13.84 -3.38 -4.91
N GLY A 257 -12.90 -3.16 -4.00
CA GLY A 257 -12.57 -4.12 -2.95
C GLY A 257 -11.56 -5.18 -3.39
N ILE A 258 -10.70 -4.87 -4.38
CA ILE A 258 -9.63 -5.75 -4.87
C ILE A 258 -8.75 -6.30 -3.74
N GLU A 259 -8.62 -5.55 -2.65
CA GLU A 259 -7.90 -5.97 -1.45
C GLU A 259 -8.41 -7.28 -0.83
N ASN A 260 -9.68 -7.67 -1.07
CA ASN A 260 -10.22 -8.94 -0.60
C ASN A 260 -9.70 -10.15 -1.38
N TYR A 261 -9.06 -9.93 -2.50
CA TYR A 261 -8.48 -10.95 -3.37
C TYR A 261 -6.94 -10.99 -3.33
N THR A 262 -6.29 -10.22 -2.43
CA THR A 262 -4.83 -10.11 -2.33
C THR A 262 -4.13 -11.46 -2.16
N ARG A 263 -4.74 -12.44 -1.48
CA ARG A 263 -4.21 -13.80 -1.40
C ARG A 263 -4.00 -14.41 -2.78
N HIS A 264 -4.97 -14.29 -3.67
CA HIS A 264 -4.90 -14.82 -5.03
C HIS A 264 -3.98 -14.00 -5.92
N LEU A 265 -4.02 -12.68 -5.80
CA LEU A 265 -3.18 -11.76 -6.57
C LEU A 265 -1.68 -11.92 -6.23
N ASN A 266 -1.38 -12.21 -4.97
CA ASN A 266 0.00 -12.46 -4.50
C ASN A 266 0.39 -13.94 -4.52
N PHE A 267 -0.49 -14.84 -4.98
CA PHE A 267 -0.28 -16.31 -4.97
C PHE A 267 0.11 -16.86 -3.59
N ALA A 268 -0.35 -16.20 -2.54
CA ALA A 268 -0.05 -16.56 -1.15
C ALA A 268 -0.86 -17.78 -0.69
N LYS A 269 -0.31 -18.53 0.26
CA LYS A 269 -1.01 -19.65 0.88
C LYS A 269 -2.06 -19.15 1.88
N PRO A 270 -3.12 -19.92 2.13
CA PRO A 270 -4.10 -19.60 3.16
C PRO A 270 -3.43 -19.37 4.52
N GLY A 271 -3.73 -18.24 5.17
CA GLY A 271 -3.18 -17.87 6.47
C GLY A 271 -1.79 -17.25 6.46
N GLU A 272 -1.14 -17.14 5.31
CA GLU A 272 0.15 -16.47 5.18
C GLU A 272 0.06 -14.98 5.58
N PRO A 273 1.08 -14.42 6.27
CA PRO A 273 1.09 -13.01 6.61
C PRO A 273 0.99 -12.11 5.38
N PRO A 274 0.18 -11.04 5.41
CA PRO A 274 0.13 -10.11 4.30
C PRO A 274 1.44 -9.32 4.15
N MET A 275 1.75 -8.90 2.93
CA MET A 275 2.78 -7.90 2.67
C MET A 275 2.29 -6.54 3.16
N THR A 276 3.14 -5.83 3.88
CA THR A 276 2.83 -4.56 4.55
C THR A 276 3.88 -3.50 4.21
N LEU A 277 3.77 -2.30 4.75
CA LEU A 277 4.83 -1.29 4.60
C LEU A 277 6.19 -1.79 5.11
N ILE A 278 6.20 -2.65 6.12
CA ILE A 278 7.44 -3.19 6.70
C ILE A 278 8.25 -3.98 5.65
N ASP A 279 7.56 -4.63 4.72
CA ASP A 279 8.18 -5.43 3.67
C ASP A 279 8.84 -4.58 2.55
N PHE A 280 8.61 -3.27 2.53
CA PHE A 280 9.31 -2.32 1.65
C PHE A 280 10.64 -1.84 2.22
N PHE A 281 10.88 -2.05 3.52
CA PHE A 281 12.16 -1.73 4.14
C PHE A 281 13.21 -2.79 3.78
N PRO A 282 14.51 -2.40 3.72
CA PRO A 282 15.60 -3.38 3.63
C PRO A 282 15.69 -4.21 4.92
N ASP A 283 16.41 -5.33 4.88
CA ASP A 283 16.55 -6.22 6.05
C ASP A 283 17.13 -5.50 7.29
N ASP A 284 18.06 -4.58 7.10
CA ASP A 284 18.69 -3.83 8.20
C ASP A 284 18.07 -2.43 8.34
N PHE A 285 17.03 -2.31 9.14
CA PHE A 285 16.34 -1.06 9.46
C PHE A 285 15.99 -0.95 10.94
N LEU A 286 15.61 0.23 11.39
CA LEU A 286 15.23 0.52 12.76
C LEU A 286 13.73 0.78 12.86
N ILE A 287 13.05 0.15 13.83
CA ILE A 287 11.70 0.58 14.21
C ILE A 287 11.76 1.34 15.54
N ILE A 288 11.09 2.48 15.59
CA ILE A 288 10.83 3.24 16.82
C ILE A 288 9.33 3.24 17.08
N VAL A 289 8.91 2.68 18.21
CA VAL A 289 7.50 2.66 18.60
C VAL A 289 7.28 3.79 19.61
N ASP A 290 6.62 4.84 19.14
CA ASP A 290 6.28 5.99 19.96
C ASP A 290 5.03 5.72 20.81
N GLU A 291 5.00 6.29 22.04
CA GLU A 291 3.98 6.00 23.05
C GLU A 291 3.66 4.49 23.11
N SER A 292 4.72 3.70 23.28
CA SER A 292 4.68 2.23 23.17
C SER A 292 3.64 1.58 24.09
N HIS A 293 3.33 2.19 25.23
CA HIS A 293 2.30 1.74 26.18
C HIS A 293 0.87 1.77 25.60
N ILE A 294 0.63 2.54 24.52
CA ILE A 294 -0.64 2.57 23.76
C ILE A 294 -0.48 1.84 22.44
N THR A 295 0.61 2.10 21.70
CA THR A 295 0.81 1.61 20.34
C THR A 295 0.93 0.09 20.28
N ILE A 296 1.64 -0.56 21.20
CA ILE A 296 1.80 -2.02 21.23
C ILE A 296 0.48 -2.76 21.50
N PRO A 297 -0.33 -2.40 22.52
CA PRO A 297 -1.65 -2.99 22.70
C PRO A 297 -2.59 -2.80 21.49
N GLN A 298 -2.49 -1.65 20.79
CA GLN A 298 -3.27 -1.39 19.61
C GLN A 298 -2.87 -2.34 18.45
N ILE A 299 -1.58 -2.54 18.19
CA ILE A 299 -1.09 -3.51 17.21
C ILE A 299 -1.63 -4.91 17.53
N GLY A 300 -1.54 -5.36 18.78
CA GLY A 300 -2.03 -6.67 19.20
C GLY A 300 -3.54 -6.85 19.07
N GLY A 301 -4.34 -5.78 19.27
CA GLY A 301 -5.80 -5.84 19.26
C GLY A 301 -6.44 -5.82 17.87
N MET A 302 -5.78 -5.26 16.85
CA MET A 302 -6.38 -5.03 15.53
C MET A 302 -6.76 -6.30 14.78
N TYR A 303 -5.93 -7.34 14.84
CA TYR A 303 -6.16 -8.61 14.16
C TYR A 303 -7.47 -9.29 14.56
N ALA A 304 -7.74 -9.40 15.87
CA ALA A 304 -8.91 -10.12 16.36
C ALA A 304 -10.23 -9.45 15.95
N GLY A 305 -10.29 -8.12 15.99
CA GLY A 305 -11.46 -7.35 15.57
C GLY A 305 -11.77 -7.48 14.08
N ASP A 306 -10.75 -7.37 13.23
CA ASP A 306 -10.89 -7.52 11.78
C ASP A 306 -11.33 -8.94 11.41
N ARG A 307 -10.73 -9.96 12.02
CA ARG A 307 -11.06 -11.35 11.78
C ARG A 307 -12.51 -11.67 12.15
N SER A 308 -12.99 -11.24 13.31
CA SER A 308 -14.37 -11.48 13.74
C SER A 308 -15.39 -10.91 12.74
N ARG A 309 -15.17 -9.66 12.32
CA ARG A 309 -16.04 -8.98 11.35
C ARG A 309 -16.05 -9.71 10.00
N LYS A 310 -14.89 -10.07 9.46
CA LYS A 310 -14.78 -10.75 8.16
C LYS A 310 -15.29 -12.18 8.18
N THR A 311 -15.15 -12.91 9.30
CA THR A 311 -15.73 -14.24 9.45
C THR A 311 -17.24 -14.20 9.24
N THR A 312 -17.92 -13.22 9.82
CA THR A 312 -19.36 -13.03 9.61
C THR A 312 -19.68 -12.77 8.13
N LEU A 313 -18.94 -11.93 7.43
CA LEU A 313 -19.13 -11.68 6.00
C LEU A 313 -18.95 -12.95 5.15
N VAL A 314 -17.98 -13.78 5.49
CA VAL A 314 -17.72 -15.05 4.82
C VAL A 314 -18.82 -16.06 5.09
N ASP A 315 -19.28 -16.21 6.34
CA ASP A 315 -20.30 -17.18 6.74
C ASP A 315 -21.67 -16.90 6.14
N TYR A 316 -21.95 -15.65 5.82
CA TYR A 316 -23.19 -15.20 5.19
C TYR A 316 -23.08 -14.87 3.69
N GLY A 317 -22.01 -15.31 3.03
CA GLY A 317 -21.87 -15.24 1.57
C GLY A 317 -21.62 -13.83 1.00
N PHE A 318 -21.13 -12.89 1.77
CA PHE A 318 -20.74 -11.56 1.28
C PHE A 318 -19.31 -11.53 0.75
N ARG A 319 -18.44 -12.40 1.28
CA ARG A 319 -17.03 -12.51 0.85
C ARG A 319 -16.59 -13.96 0.77
N LEU A 320 -15.59 -14.23 -0.09
CA LEU A 320 -14.91 -15.52 -0.15
C LEU A 320 -14.03 -15.73 1.09
N PRO A 321 -13.70 -16.99 1.45
CA PRO A 321 -12.78 -17.29 2.55
C PRO A 321 -11.42 -16.60 2.43
N SER A 322 -10.92 -16.39 1.21
CA SER A 322 -9.68 -15.67 0.95
C SER A 322 -9.64 -14.23 1.47
N ALA A 323 -10.81 -13.59 1.63
CA ALA A 323 -10.90 -12.25 2.21
C ALA A 323 -10.42 -12.19 3.67
N LEU A 324 -10.37 -13.33 4.38
CA LEU A 324 -9.81 -13.42 5.72
C LEU A 324 -8.29 -13.17 5.76
N ASP A 325 -7.59 -13.34 4.63
CA ASP A 325 -6.15 -13.15 4.52
C ASP A 325 -5.76 -11.69 4.19
N ASN A 326 -6.72 -10.85 3.77
CA ASN A 326 -6.57 -9.39 3.76
C ASN A 326 -6.80 -8.86 5.19
N ARG A 327 -5.76 -8.81 5.99
CA ARG A 327 -5.81 -8.54 7.42
C ARG A 327 -4.59 -7.76 7.90
N PRO A 328 -4.62 -7.12 9.06
CA PRO A 328 -3.40 -6.65 9.69
C PRO A 328 -2.53 -7.85 10.12
N LEU A 329 -1.23 -7.61 10.29
CA LEU A 329 -0.36 -8.55 10.98
C LEU A 329 -0.89 -8.82 12.39
N ASN A 330 -0.77 -10.05 12.86
CA ASN A 330 -0.85 -10.31 14.28
C ASN A 330 0.47 -9.91 14.96
N PHE A 331 0.49 -9.91 16.29
CA PHE A 331 1.65 -9.39 17.02
C PHE A 331 2.92 -10.23 16.81
N GLU A 332 2.80 -11.56 16.76
CA GLU A 332 3.94 -12.47 16.52
C GLU A 332 4.52 -12.29 15.10
N GLU A 333 3.65 -12.11 14.11
CA GLU A 333 4.07 -11.81 12.72
C GLU A 333 4.75 -10.45 12.63
N PHE A 334 4.25 -9.46 13.36
CA PHE A 334 4.86 -8.14 13.44
C PHE A 334 6.26 -8.22 14.05
N GLU A 335 6.42 -8.87 15.21
CA GLU A 335 7.73 -9.05 15.85
C GLU A 335 8.69 -9.86 14.96
N GLY A 336 8.19 -10.89 14.27
CA GLY A 336 9.01 -11.74 13.41
C GLY A 336 9.60 -11.07 12.17
N LYS A 337 9.11 -9.88 11.81
CA LYS A 337 9.63 -9.07 10.68
C LYS A 337 10.68 -8.03 11.11
N ILE A 338 11.05 -7.96 12.39
CA ILE A 338 11.81 -6.82 12.96
C ILE A 338 13.02 -7.33 13.73
N ASP A 339 14.21 -6.89 13.32
CA ASP A 339 15.45 -7.20 14.03
C ASP A 339 15.77 -6.21 15.15
N GLN A 340 15.44 -4.92 14.95
CA GLN A 340 15.79 -3.84 15.87
C GLN A 340 14.59 -2.95 16.18
N MET A 341 14.18 -2.90 17.44
CA MET A 341 13.06 -2.09 17.90
C MET A 341 13.43 -1.24 19.10
N LEU A 342 13.07 0.03 19.06
CA LEU A 342 13.20 0.98 20.16
C LEU A 342 11.82 1.41 20.66
N PHE A 343 11.54 1.16 21.93
CA PHE A 343 10.32 1.63 22.58
C PHE A 343 10.54 2.99 23.25
N VAL A 344 9.65 3.93 22.97
CA VAL A 344 9.64 5.25 23.60
C VAL A 344 8.30 5.43 24.32
N SER A 345 8.36 5.82 25.60
CA SER A 345 7.17 6.10 26.40
C SER A 345 7.53 6.93 27.61
N ALA A 346 6.72 7.93 27.94
CA ALA A 346 6.81 8.68 29.17
C ALA A 346 6.28 7.86 30.38
N THR A 347 5.39 6.91 30.14
CA THR A 347 4.74 6.06 31.14
C THR A 347 4.79 4.59 30.70
N PRO A 348 5.97 3.93 30.74
CA PRO A 348 6.08 2.55 30.32
C PRO A 348 5.17 1.65 31.15
N ASN A 349 4.44 0.75 30.50
CA ASN A 349 3.47 -0.16 31.10
C ASN A 349 4.00 -1.60 31.12
N THR A 350 3.37 -2.47 31.92
CA THR A 350 3.71 -3.90 32.06
C THR A 350 3.81 -4.63 30.72
N VAL A 351 3.00 -4.24 29.71
CA VAL A 351 3.05 -4.81 28.35
C VAL A 351 4.39 -4.51 27.67
N SER A 352 4.91 -3.30 27.82
CA SER A 352 6.24 -2.93 27.31
C SER A 352 7.35 -3.75 27.99
N TYR A 353 7.19 -4.09 29.27
CA TYR A 353 8.18 -4.88 30.01
C TYR A 353 8.11 -6.38 29.71
N THR A 354 6.94 -6.94 29.39
CA THR A 354 6.83 -8.37 29.07
C THR A 354 7.49 -8.72 27.73
N HIS A 355 7.43 -7.82 26.76
CA HIS A 355 8.12 -7.97 25.46
C HIS A 355 9.64 -7.68 25.58
N LEU A 356 10.04 -6.74 26.43
CA LEU A 356 11.45 -6.48 26.71
C LEU A 356 12.15 -7.66 27.42
N ARG A 357 11.45 -8.44 28.26
CA ARG A 357 12.04 -9.57 28.99
C ARG A 357 12.42 -10.77 28.12
N ALA A 358 11.92 -10.85 26.89
CA ALA A 358 12.33 -11.91 25.96
C ALA A 358 13.74 -11.70 25.39
N HIS A 359 14.27 -10.47 25.44
CA HIS A 359 15.60 -10.10 24.94
C HIS A 359 16.49 -9.43 25.98
N GLU A 360 16.24 -9.64 27.26
CA GLU A 360 16.72 -8.85 28.29
C GLU A 360 18.00 -9.28 28.92
N THR A 361 18.90 -8.37 29.06
CA THR A 361 20.05 -8.47 29.98
C THR A 361 20.45 -7.13 30.61
N LEU A 362 19.56 -6.18 30.69
CA LEU A 362 19.88 -4.86 31.25
C LEU A 362 19.21 -4.54 32.58
N SER A 363 18.66 -5.53 33.28
CA SER A 363 18.13 -5.33 34.63
C SER A 363 19.15 -5.59 35.74
N ASP A 364 20.42 -5.86 35.42
CA ASP A 364 21.48 -6.14 36.37
C ASP A 364 22.58 -5.05 36.40
N LEU A 365 22.22 -3.81 36.09
CA LEU A 365 23.08 -2.64 36.29
C LEU A 365 22.42 -1.64 37.22
#